data_d18e0bfec6bfd88165567a37dcc1cacd
#
_entry.id   d18e0bfec6bfd88165567a37dcc1cacd
#
_cell.length_a   1.000
_cell.length_b   1.000
_cell.length_c   1.000
_cell.angle_alpha   90.00
_cell.angle_beta   90.00
_cell.angle_gamma   90.00
#
_symmetry.space_group_name_H-M   'P 1'
#
loop_
_entity.id
_entity.type
_entity.pdbx_description
1 polymer ?
#
loop_
_entity_poly.entity_id
_entity_poly.type
_entity_poly.pdbx_seq_one_letter_code
_entity_poly.pdbx_strand_id
1 'polypeptide(L)'
;MERDSHGRFMHISDMKTYQISRRTFVERMLLATATAAAVGSRRALADEPPKLDVNDPAAAALGYVEIASKVDTHKYPTYVPGSNCDNCLQLQGKPGNNYRPCSLFPGKLVAVSGWCSGWTAEM
;
A
#
# COMPACT_ATOMS: atom_id res chain seq x y z
N MET A 1 14.90 -61.67 -0.02
CA MET A 1 14.82 -60.21 0.07
C MET A 1 13.49 -59.80 -0.53
N GLU A 2 12.51 -59.79 0.33
CA GLU A 2 11.12 -59.45 -0.01
C GLU A 2 10.90 -57.98 0.32
N ARG A 3 10.63 -57.22 -0.70
CA ARG A 3 10.17 -55.83 -0.52
C ARG A 3 8.66 -55.83 -0.56
N ASP A 4 8.05 -55.76 0.59
CA ASP A 4 6.64 -55.47 0.71
C ASP A 4 6.41 -54.01 0.37
N SER A 5 6.10 -53.77 -0.88
CA SER A 5 5.55 -52.51 -1.35
C SER A 5 4.03 -52.50 -1.17
N HIS A 6 3.61 -52.30 0.06
CA HIS A 6 2.22 -51.94 0.30
C HIS A 6 2.06 -50.45 0.10
N GLY A 7 2.09 -50.06 -1.17
CA GLY A 7 1.56 -48.80 -1.61
C GLY A 7 0.05 -48.76 -1.35
N ARG A 8 -0.33 -48.29 -0.18
CA ARG A 8 -1.74 -48.01 0.09
C ARG A 8 -2.13 -46.80 -0.74
N PHE A 9 -2.57 -47.05 -1.96
CA PHE A 9 -3.30 -46.09 -2.73
C PHE A 9 -4.55 -45.72 -1.94
N MET A 10 -4.55 -44.56 -1.32
CA MET A 10 -5.78 -43.99 -0.81
C MET A 10 -6.71 -43.79 -1.99
N HIS A 11 -7.76 -44.59 -2.01
CA HIS A 11 -8.87 -44.45 -2.92
C HIS A 11 -9.47 -43.06 -2.73
N ILE A 12 -9.27 -42.18 -3.69
CA ILE A 12 -9.93 -40.88 -3.79
C ILE A 12 -11.37 -41.12 -4.27
N SER A 13 -12.08 -41.99 -3.58
CA SER A 13 -13.46 -42.36 -3.95
C SER A 13 -14.52 -41.70 -3.07
N ASP A 14 -14.10 -40.82 -2.16
CA ASP A 14 -15.05 -40.16 -1.24
C ASP A 14 -15.03 -38.63 -1.34
N MET A 15 -14.67 -38.11 -2.52
CA MET A 15 -15.19 -36.81 -2.88
C MET A 15 -16.66 -36.98 -3.26
N LYS A 16 -17.53 -37.03 -2.26
CA LYS A 16 -18.92 -36.67 -2.46
C LYS A 16 -18.91 -35.32 -3.11
N THR A 17 -18.97 -35.30 -4.44
CA THR A 17 -19.31 -34.11 -5.22
C THR A 17 -20.64 -33.63 -4.65
N TYR A 18 -20.57 -32.63 -3.79
CA TYR A 18 -21.74 -31.95 -3.29
C TYR A 18 -22.32 -31.20 -4.49
N GLN A 19 -23.13 -31.91 -5.24
CA GLN A 19 -23.91 -31.33 -6.34
C GLN A 19 -24.94 -30.40 -5.71
N ILE A 20 -24.52 -29.15 -5.52
CA ILE A 20 -25.47 -28.08 -5.18
C ILE A 20 -26.35 -27.93 -6.40
N SER A 21 -27.53 -28.50 -6.37
CA SER A 21 -28.52 -28.30 -7.38
C SER A 21 -28.74 -26.80 -7.56
N ARG A 22 -28.71 -26.34 -8.81
CA ARG A 22 -28.95 -24.93 -9.16
C ARG A 22 -30.25 -24.40 -8.52
N ARG A 23 -31.22 -25.27 -8.30
CA ARG A 23 -32.47 -24.93 -7.60
C ARG A 23 -32.26 -24.58 -6.13
N THR A 24 -31.46 -25.37 -5.42
CA THR A 24 -31.19 -25.15 -3.98
C THR A 24 -30.37 -23.89 -3.76
N PHE A 25 -29.50 -23.53 -4.73
CA PHE A 25 -28.72 -22.31 -4.68
C PHE A 25 -29.61 -21.06 -4.86
N VAL A 26 -30.58 -21.10 -5.78
CA VAL A 26 -31.52 -20.01 -6.03
C VAL A 26 -32.47 -19.81 -4.85
N GLU A 27 -32.97 -20.90 -4.28
CA GLU A 27 -33.87 -20.81 -3.11
C GLU A 27 -33.17 -20.28 -1.86
N ARG A 28 -31.88 -20.61 -1.68
CA ARG A 28 -31.09 -20.05 -0.57
C ARG A 28 -30.68 -18.60 -0.80
N MET A 29 -30.53 -18.17 -2.05
CA MET A 29 -30.26 -16.77 -2.36
C MET A 29 -31.49 -15.88 -2.14
N LEU A 30 -32.71 -16.39 -2.34
CA LEU A 30 -33.94 -15.61 -2.14
C LEU A 30 -34.26 -15.35 -0.65
N LEU A 31 -33.74 -16.17 0.26
CA LEU A 31 -33.93 -15.98 1.70
C LEU A 31 -32.88 -15.06 2.35
N ALA A 32 -31.79 -14.74 1.65
CA ALA A 32 -30.70 -13.89 2.15
C ALA A 32 -30.90 -12.41 1.84
N THR A 33 -31.94 -12.02 1.11
CA THR A 33 -32.12 -10.64 0.65
C THR A 33 -32.88 -9.72 1.62
N ALA A 34 -33.33 -10.24 2.77
CA ALA A 34 -34.16 -9.46 3.69
C ALA A 34 -33.41 -8.74 4.82
N THR A 35 -32.08 -8.87 4.94
CA THR A 35 -31.32 -8.24 6.03
C THR A 35 -30.13 -7.37 5.58
N ALA A 36 -29.98 -7.11 4.30
CA ALA A 36 -28.87 -6.31 3.77
C ALA A 36 -29.16 -4.80 3.65
N ALA A 37 -30.24 -4.31 4.24
CA ALA A 37 -30.67 -2.91 4.09
C ALA A 37 -30.17 -1.96 5.19
N ALA A 38 -29.23 -2.36 6.03
CA ALA A 38 -28.77 -1.51 7.12
C ALA A 38 -27.22 -1.40 7.25
N VAL A 39 -26.47 -1.90 6.28
CA VAL A 39 -25.07 -1.48 6.17
C VAL A 39 -25.08 -0.24 5.30
N GLY A 40 -25.40 0.89 5.94
CA GLY A 40 -25.11 2.18 5.36
C GLY A 40 -23.69 2.15 4.83
N SER A 41 -23.54 2.33 3.54
CA SER A 41 -22.25 2.63 2.95
C SER A 41 -21.71 3.86 3.67
N ARG A 42 -21.01 3.65 4.78
CA ARG A 42 -20.05 4.63 5.22
C ARG A 42 -19.07 4.68 4.06
N ARG A 43 -19.32 5.57 3.12
CA ARG A 43 -18.23 6.12 2.34
C ARG A 43 -17.25 6.57 3.40
N ALA A 44 -16.24 5.76 3.63
CA ALA A 44 -15.06 6.23 4.27
C ALA A 44 -14.66 7.43 3.41
N LEU A 45 -14.92 8.63 3.93
CA LEU A 45 -14.25 9.81 3.45
C LEU A 45 -12.80 9.39 3.53
N ALA A 46 -12.15 9.27 2.38
CA ALA A 46 -10.74 8.96 2.33
C ALA A 46 -10.09 10.13 3.06
N ASP A 47 -9.76 9.91 4.35
CA ASP A 47 -9.04 10.89 5.13
C ASP A 47 -7.75 11.17 4.37
N GLU A 48 -7.48 12.45 4.17
CA GLU A 48 -6.24 12.88 3.56
C GLU A 48 -5.08 12.22 4.33
N PRO A 49 -4.10 11.59 3.65
CA PRO A 49 -2.99 10.96 4.33
C PRO A 49 -2.28 11.95 5.26
N PRO A 50 -1.80 11.53 6.42
CA PRO A 50 -1.09 12.42 7.33
C PRO A 50 0.22 12.90 6.71
N LYS A 51 0.63 14.10 7.08
CA LYS A 51 1.95 14.64 6.73
C LYS A 51 3.05 13.80 7.37
N LEU A 52 4.15 13.61 6.66
CA LEU A 52 5.33 12.93 7.16
C LEU A 52 5.98 13.79 8.25
N ASP A 53 6.17 13.23 9.45
CA ASP A 53 6.93 13.85 10.52
C ASP A 53 8.43 13.63 10.27
N VAL A 54 9.24 14.66 10.48
CA VAL A 54 10.71 14.55 10.38
C VAL A 54 11.30 13.59 11.41
N ASN A 55 10.59 13.35 12.50
CA ASN A 55 10.98 12.38 13.55
C ASN A 55 10.47 10.95 13.25
N ASP A 56 9.70 10.75 12.20
CA ASP A 56 9.29 9.41 11.77
C ASP A 56 10.55 8.59 11.48
N PRO A 57 10.64 7.32 11.91
CA PRO A 57 11.80 6.46 11.66
C PRO A 57 12.17 6.35 10.16
N ALA A 58 11.20 6.31 9.27
CA ALA A 58 11.43 6.30 7.83
C ALA A 58 12.00 7.63 7.32
N ALA A 59 11.49 8.76 7.84
CA ALA A 59 11.99 10.09 7.52
C ALA A 59 13.43 10.26 8.01
N ALA A 60 13.71 9.87 9.25
CA ALA A 60 15.05 9.93 9.82
C ALA A 60 16.06 9.07 9.05
N ALA A 61 15.66 7.89 8.59
CA ALA A 61 16.51 6.98 7.83
C ALA A 61 16.96 7.57 6.49
N LEU A 62 16.11 8.38 5.85
CA LEU A 62 16.39 9.06 4.57
C LEU A 62 16.81 10.52 4.74
N GLY A 63 16.93 11.01 5.96
CA GLY A 63 17.30 12.40 6.22
C GLY A 63 16.29 13.41 5.68
N TYR A 64 15.00 13.08 5.71
CA TYR A 64 13.94 13.95 5.26
C TYR A 64 13.91 15.25 6.04
N VAL A 65 13.79 16.36 5.31
CA VAL A 65 13.55 17.71 5.83
C VAL A 65 12.39 18.35 5.08
N GLU A 66 11.62 19.20 5.74
CA GLU A 66 10.49 19.91 5.11
C GLU A 66 10.93 21.09 4.22
N ILE A 67 12.15 21.55 4.39
CA ILE A 67 12.74 22.64 3.63
C ILE A 67 14.11 22.21 3.12
N ALA A 68 14.25 22.03 1.81
CA ALA A 68 15.46 21.50 1.20
C ALA A 68 16.73 22.33 1.51
N SER A 69 16.60 23.65 1.64
CA SER A 69 17.73 24.52 1.99
C SER A 69 18.29 24.30 3.39
N LYS A 70 17.59 23.54 4.23
CA LYS A 70 18.03 23.19 5.59
C LYS A 70 18.74 21.84 5.67
N VAL A 71 19.04 21.22 4.53
CA VAL A 71 19.80 19.97 4.48
C VAL A 71 21.19 20.19 5.05
N ASP A 72 21.60 19.29 5.94
CA ASP A 72 22.99 19.23 6.40
C ASP A 72 23.86 18.62 5.30
N THR A 73 24.56 19.48 4.58
CA THR A 73 25.44 19.09 3.46
C THR A 73 26.69 18.32 3.92
N HIS A 74 27.06 18.40 5.17
CA HIS A 74 28.14 17.57 5.74
C HIS A 74 27.71 16.13 5.90
N LYS A 75 26.46 15.94 6.32
CA LYS A 75 25.86 14.62 6.47
C LYS A 75 25.39 14.04 5.13
N TYR A 76 24.92 14.89 4.23
CA TYR A 76 24.39 14.50 2.92
C TYR A 76 25.14 15.23 1.79
N PRO A 77 26.38 14.82 1.48
CA PRO A 77 27.19 15.49 0.45
C PRO A 77 26.62 15.32 -0.97
N THR A 78 25.68 14.41 -1.14
CA THR A 78 24.95 14.20 -2.42
C THR A 78 23.86 15.23 -2.68
N TYR A 79 23.57 16.10 -1.71
CA TYR A 79 22.61 17.17 -1.90
C TYR A 79 23.05 18.12 -3.00
N VAL A 80 22.17 18.36 -3.96
CA VAL A 80 22.38 19.32 -5.06
C VAL A 80 21.58 20.58 -4.77
N PRO A 81 22.17 21.76 -4.77
CA PRO A 81 21.44 23.02 -4.60
C PRO A 81 20.30 23.15 -5.62
N GLY A 82 19.11 23.49 -5.15
CA GLY A 82 17.89 23.55 -5.97
C GLY A 82 17.11 22.24 -6.06
N SER A 83 17.67 21.11 -5.59
CA SER A 83 16.91 19.87 -5.48
C SER A 83 15.89 19.95 -4.34
N ASN A 84 14.70 19.46 -4.60
CA ASN A 84 13.62 19.36 -3.63
C ASN A 84 12.61 18.28 -4.03
N CYS A 85 11.62 18.03 -3.20
CA CYS A 85 10.61 17.01 -3.52
C CYS A 85 9.80 17.36 -4.78
N ASP A 86 9.59 18.63 -5.09
CA ASP A 86 8.80 19.05 -6.25
C ASP A 86 9.45 18.65 -7.60
N ASN A 87 10.76 18.57 -7.64
CA ASN A 87 11.52 18.11 -8.81
C ASN A 87 12.11 16.70 -8.64
N CYS A 88 11.52 15.91 -7.77
CA CYS A 88 11.91 14.53 -7.50
C CYS A 88 11.02 13.55 -8.25
N LEU A 89 11.64 12.58 -8.94
CA LEU A 89 10.94 11.51 -9.66
C LEU A 89 10.00 10.67 -8.75
N GLN A 90 10.29 10.61 -7.45
CA GLN A 90 9.52 9.84 -6.49
C GLN A 90 8.22 10.53 -6.04
N LEU A 91 8.06 11.81 -6.35
CA LEU A 91 6.86 12.56 -5.97
C LEU A 91 5.68 12.13 -6.82
N GLN A 92 4.54 11.93 -6.18
CA GLN A 92 3.28 11.50 -6.79
C GLN A 92 2.18 12.55 -6.56
N GLY A 93 1.00 12.27 -7.09
CA GLY A 93 -0.17 13.12 -6.92
C GLY A 93 -0.20 14.29 -7.90
N LYS A 94 -1.11 15.23 -7.65
CA LYS A 94 -1.36 16.36 -8.55
C LYS A 94 -0.45 17.54 -8.22
N PRO A 95 0.13 18.22 -9.23
CA PRO A 95 0.85 19.48 -9.05
C PRO A 95 -0.03 20.56 -8.39
N GLY A 96 0.59 21.48 -7.69
CA GLY A 96 -0.05 22.64 -7.08
C GLY A 96 -0.36 22.49 -5.59
N ASN A 97 -0.29 21.31 -5.02
CA ASN A 97 -0.43 21.09 -3.58
C ASN A 97 0.92 21.28 -2.88
N ASN A 98 0.91 21.87 -1.69
CA ASN A 98 2.13 22.05 -0.87
C ASN A 98 2.63 20.74 -0.26
N TYR A 99 1.76 19.75 -0.13
CA TYR A 99 2.06 18.41 0.36
C TYR A 99 1.54 17.39 -0.64
N ARG A 100 2.36 16.43 -0.99
CA ARG A 100 2.04 15.43 -2.00
C ARG A 100 2.54 14.05 -1.57
N PRO A 101 1.90 12.96 -2.04
CA PRO A 101 2.40 11.61 -1.80
C PRO A 101 3.80 11.41 -2.39
N CYS A 102 4.60 10.57 -1.74
CA CYS A 102 5.91 10.14 -2.23
C CYS A 102 6.02 8.62 -2.17
N SER A 103 6.57 8.01 -3.19
CA SER A 103 6.73 6.55 -3.25
C SER A 103 7.67 6.00 -2.18
N LEU A 104 8.58 6.82 -1.66
CA LEU A 104 9.51 6.45 -0.58
C LEU A 104 8.86 6.43 0.80
N PHE A 105 7.73 7.11 0.96
CA PHE A 105 6.99 7.22 2.21
C PHE A 105 5.52 6.84 2.02
N PRO A 106 5.22 5.55 1.83
CA PRO A 106 3.85 5.10 1.58
C PRO A 106 2.88 5.56 2.67
N GLY A 107 1.71 6.08 2.26
CA GLY A 107 0.67 6.52 3.19
C GLY A 107 0.95 7.83 3.92
N LYS A 108 1.97 8.59 3.50
CA LYS A 108 2.34 9.88 4.06
C LYS A 108 2.45 10.93 2.97
N LEU A 109 2.24 12.20 3.34
CA LEU A 109 2.46 13.34 2.47
C LEU A 109 3.78 14.01 2.82
N VAL A 110 4.59 14.31 1.81
CA VAL A 110 5.82 15.08 1.97
C VAL A 110 5.64 16.52 1.52
N ALA A 111 6.37 17.44 2.14
CA ALA A 111 6.41 18.82 1.69
C ALA A 111 7.11 18.90 0.33
N VAL A 112 6.51 19.58 -0.64
CA VAL A 112 7.12 19.75 -1.99
C VAL A 112 8.41 20.57 -1.93
N SER A 113 8.53 21.45 -0.92
CA SER A 113 9.76 22.20 -0.60
C SER A 113 10.83 21.37 0.14
N GLY A 114 10.50 20.14 0.53
CA GLY A 114 11.38 19.25 1.27
C GLY A 114 12.44 18.56 0.44
N TRP A 115 13.21 17.72 1.09
CA TRP A 115 14.23 16.89 0.47
C TRP A 115 14.48 15.63 1.31
N CYS A 116 14.96 14.57 0.67
CA CYS A 116 15.52 13.40 1.34
C CYS A 116 16.68 12.82 0.52
N SER A 117 17.47 11.94 1.13
CA SER A 117 18.61 11.31 0.46
C SER A 117 18.23 10.37 -0.69
N GLY A 118 16.97 10.01 -0.80
CA GLY A 118 16.43 9.27 -1.94
C GLY A 118 16.02 10.15 -3.13
N TRP A 119 16.32 11.44 -3.08
CA TRP A 119 16.01 12.36 -4.18
C TRP A 119 16.63 11.91 -5.49
N THR A 120 15.83 11.87 -6.53
CA THR A 120 16.23 11.52 -7.89
C THR A 120 15.69 12.56 -8.84
N ALA A 121 16.54 13.13 -9.68
CA ALA A 121 16.13 14.14 -10.64
C ALA A 121 15.07 13.61 -11.60
N GLU A 122 14.03 14.39 -11.82
CA GLU A 122 13.10 14.17 -12.92
C GLU A 122 13.81 14.49 -14.24
N MET A 123 13.79 13.54 -15.21
CA MET A 123 14.41 13.69 -16.53
C MET A 123 13.41 14.27 -17.53
#